data_c7ebf0232873d0df15ab83fe7bd3c7df
#
_entry.id   c7ebf0232873d0df15ab83fe7bd3c7df
#
_cell.length_a   1.000
_cell.length_b   1.000
_cell.length_c   1.000
_cell.angle_alpha   90.00
_cell.angle_beta   90.00
_cell.angle_gamma   90.00
#
_symmetry.space_group_name_H-M   'P 1'
#
loop_
_entity.id
_entity.type
_entity.pdbx_description
1 polymer ?
#
loop_
_entity_poly.entity_id
_entity_poly.type
_entity_poly.pdbx_seq_one_letter_code
_entity_poly.pdbx_strand_id
1 'polypeptide(L)'
;MKRYLSLDLLRGLTIFGMVFSAIIPYGVLPDWMYHIQNPPPVHNLDFSVSGIGWVDLVFPIFIFCMGVAIPFAGSSGKMGVKSIFLRFLMLWIFSYLYVFLDFSTADGWLPQLATVGGFAALFMLYMSKP
;
A
#
# COMPACT_ATOMS: atom_id res chain seq x y z
N MET A 1 10.82 -24.15 1.22
CA MET A 1 9.80 -23.45 0.44
C MET A 1 10.42 -23.01 -0.87
N LYS A 2 9.86 -23.41 -2.03
CA LYS A 2 10.25 -22.78 -3.30
C LYS A 2 9.67 -21.37 -3.29
N ARG A 3 10.53 -20.36 -3.23
CA ARG A 3 10.10 -18.96 -3.43
C ARG A 3 9.80 -18.75 -4.90
N TYR A 4 8.62 -18.29 -5.21
CA TYR A 4 8.25 -17.88 -6.56
C TYR A 4 8.73 -16.44 -6.77
N LEU A 5 9.98 -16.31 -7.19
CA LEU A 5 10.64 -15.01 -7.39
C LEU A 5 9.83 -14.06 -8.27
N SER A 6 9.17 -14.59 -9.28
CA SER A 6 8.31 -13.79 -10.18
C SER A 6 7.12 -13.14 -9.46
N LEU A 7 6.48 -13.83 -8.52
CA LEU A 7 5.40 -13.25 -7.71
C LEU A 7 5.91 -12.19 -6.73
N ASP A 8 7.06 -12.44 -6.13
CA ASP A 8 7.67 -11.48 -5.21
C ASP A 8 8.15 -10.22 -5.95
N LEU A 9 8.71 -10.36 -7.15
CA LEU A 9 9.07 -9.24 -8.01
C LEU A 9 7.84 -8.45 -8.46
N LEU A 10 6.77 -9.12 -8.87
CA LEU A 10 5.55 -8.45 -9.30
C LEU A 10 4.89 -7.68 -8.15
N ARG A 11 4.89 -8.22 -6.94
CA ARG A 11 4.45 -7.50 -5.73
C ARG A 11 5.30 -6.27 -5.46
N GLY A 12 6.62 -6.41 -5.51
CA GLY A 12 7.54 -5.30 -5.32
C GLY A 12 7.29 -4.19 -6.34
N LEU A 13 7.10 -4.56 -7.61
CA LEU A 13 6.81 -3.61 -8.68
C LEU A 13 5.47 -2.89 -8.48
N THR A 14 4.43 -3.60 -8.05
CA THR A 14 3.14 -2.98 -7.78
C THR A 14 3.18 -2.06 -6.57
N ILE A 15 3.87 -2.43 -5.48
CA ILE A 15 4.08 -1.53 -4.34
C ILE A 15 4.84 -0.28 -4.78
N PHE A 16 5.91 -0.46 -5.55
CA PHE A 16 6.66 0.68 -6.11
C PHE A 16 5.76 1.58 -6.96
N GLY A 17 4.94 1.00 -7.85
CA GLY A 17 3.99 1.75 -8.67
C GLY A 17 2.95 2.52 -7.85
N MET A 18 2.42 1.95 -6.75
CA MET A 18 1.51 2.64 -5.84
C MET A 18 2.18 3.84 -5.17
N VAL A 19 3.37 3.65 -4.62
CA VAL A 19 4.12 4.74 -3.96
C VAL A 19 4.51 5.81 -4.97
N PHE A 20 4.99 5.39 -6.15
CA PHE A 20 5.37 6.30 -7.23
C PHE A 20 4.19 7.18 -7.65
N SER A 21 3.03 6.59 -7.91
CA SER A 21 1.83 7.34 -8.31
C SER A 21 1.31 8.29 -7.22
N ALA A 22 1.52 7.96 -5.94
CA ALA A 22 1.08 8.79 -4.82
C ALA A 22 1.98 9.99 -4.52
N ILE A 23 3.27 9.90 -4.84
CA ILE A 23 4.26 10.92 -4.49
C ILE A 23 4.41 11.99 -5.59
N ILE A 24 4.21 11.63 -6.85
CA ILE A 24 4.47 12.54 -7.97
C ILE A 24 3.35 13.56 -8.09
N PRO A 25 3.68 14.87 -7.99
CA PRO A 25 2.69 15.93 -8.18
C PRO A 25 2.19 15.99 -9.62
N TYR A 26 0.97 16.47 -9.79
CA TYR A 26 0.38 16.66 -11.11
C TYR A 26 1.21 17.65 -11.96
N GLY A 27 1.22 17.41 -13.28
CA GLY A 27 1.92 18.27 -14.24
C GLY A 27 3.41 17.92 -14.44
N VAL A 28 3.98 16.96 -13.71
CA VAL A 28 5.37 16.48 -13.89
C VAL A 28 5.45 15.38 -14.94
N LEU A 29 4.45 14.50 -14.97
CA LEU A 29 4.35 13.40 -15.91
C LEU A 29 3.29 13.68 -16.99
N PRO A 30 3.33 12.99 -18.13
CA PRO A 30 2.26 13.05 -19.12
C PRO A 30 0.90 12.66 -18.51
N ASP A 31 -0.18 13.26 -18.99
CA ASP A 31 -1.53 13.10 -18.43
C ASP A 31 -2.01 11.64 -18.34
N TRP A 32 -1.61 10.78 -19.28
CA TRP A 32 -1.95 9.36 -19.28
C TRP A 32 -1.29 8.55 -18.14
N MET A 33 -0.32 9.14 -17.44
CA MET A 33 0.33 8.53 -16.28
C MET A 33 -0.37 8.80 -14.96
N TYR A 34 -1.42 9.61 -14.96
CA TYR A 34 -2.26 9.85 -13.77
C TYR A 34 -3.56 9.04 -13.82
N HIS A 35 -4.34 9.11 -12.76
CA HIS A 35 -5.69 8.56 -12.75
C HIS A 35 -6.54 9.23 -13.81
N ILE A 36 -7.23 8.45 -14.63
CA ILE A 36 -8.10 8.97 -15.70
C ILE A 36 -9.23 9.82 -15.12
N GLN A 37 -9.70 9.47 -13.92
CA GLN A 37 -10.73 10.19 -13.19
C GLN A 37 -10.28 11.56 -12.64
N ASN A 38 -9.00 11.91 -12.82
CA ASN A 38 -8.47 13.22 -12.43
C ASN A 38 -7.98 13.99 -13.68
N PRO A 39 -8.90 14.41 -14.57
CA PRO A 39 -8.52 15.03 -15.83
C PRO A 39 -7.86 16.40 -15.63
N PRO A 40 -6.87 16.76 -16.48
CA PRO A 40 -6.31 18.09 -16.50
C PRO A 40 -7.36 19.13 -16.96
N PRO A 41 -7.24 20.42 -16.62
CA PRO A 41 -6.13 21.02 -15.87
C PRO A 41 -6.32 21.03 -14.35
N VAL A 42 -7.50 20.73 -13.87
CA VAL A 42 -7.87 20.94 -12.45
C VAL A 42 -7.51 19.72 -11.58
N HIS A 43 -7.39 18.54 -12.18
CA HIS A 43 -7.11 17.27 -11.51
C HIS A 43 -8.04 16.95 -10.33
N ASN A 44 -9.29 17.41 -10.43
CA ASN A 44 -10.34 17.02 -9.50
C ASN A 44 -10.95 15.67 -9.89
N LEU A 45 -11.38 14.92 -8.89
CA LEU A 45 -11.99 13.62 -9.09
C LEU A 45 -13.34 13.77 -9.81
N ASP A 46 -13.41 13.25 -11.03
CA ASP A 46 -14.61 13.24 -11.87
C ASP A 46 -14.99 11.81 -12.27
N PHE A 47 -16.04 11.28 -11.65
CA PHE A 47 -16.55 9.94 -11.93
C PHE A 47 -17.33 9.82 -13.25
N SER A 48 -17.57 10.93 -13.95
CA SER A 48 -18.21 10.91 -15.27
C SER A 48 -17.23 10.46 -16.36
N VAL A 49 -15.93 10.59 -16.12
CA VAL A 49 -14.88 10.16 -17.03
C VAL A 49 -14.69 8.65 -16.90
N SER A 50 -15.07 7.93 -17.93
CA SER A 50 -14.89 6.47 -18.00
C SER A 50 -13.52 6.09 -18.56
N GLY A 51 -12.88 5.11 -17.93
CA GLY A 51 -11.59 4.60 -18.40
C GLY A 51 -10.82 3.92 -17.27
N ILE A 52 -9.77 3.18 -17.63
CA ILE A 52 -8.88 2.52 -16.67
C ILE A 52 -7.45 2.87 -17.07
N GLY A 53 -6.75 3.59 -16.19
CA GLY A 53 -5.34 3.91 -16.34
C GLY A 53 -4.43 2.79 -15.79
N TRP A 54 -3.14 2.90 -16.05
CA TRP A 54 -2.17 1.97 -15.47
C TRP A 54 -2.14 2.06 -13.93
N VAL A 55 -2.35 3.25 -13.39
CA VAL A 55 -2.40 3.51 -11.94
C VAL A 55 -3.55 2.74 -11.29
N ASP A 56 -4.70 2.67 -11.99
CA ASP A 56 -5.88 1.95 -11.49
C ASP A 56 -5.66 0.43 -11.47
N LEU A 57 -4.77 -0.08 -12.32
CA LEU A 57 -4.43 -1.51 -12.41
C LEU A 57 -3.42 -1.95 -11.35
N VAL A 58 -2.62 -1.05 -10.81
CA VAL A 58 -1.55 -1.39 -9.85
C VAL A 58 -2.10 -2.09 -8.62
N PHE A 59 -3.17 -1.57 -8.03
CA PHE A 59 -3.79 -2.16 -6.85
C PHE A 59 -4.48 -3.53 -7.15
N PRO A 60 -5.28 -3.68 -8.21
CA PRO A 60 -5.80 -5.00 -8.61
C PRO A 60 -4.72 -6.05 -8.87
N ILE A 61 -3.60 -5.68 -9.52
CA ILE A 61 -2.48 -6.60 -9.74
C ILE A 61 -1.87 -7.03 -8.41
N PHE A 62 -1.72 -6.11 -7.46
CA PHE A 62 -1.24 -6.44 -6.11
C PHE A 62 -2.18 -7.45 -5.41
N ILE A 63 -3.48 -7.20 -5.43
CA ILE A 63 -4.50 -8.12 -4.87
C ILE A 63 -4.44 -9.49 -5.55
N PHE A 64 -4.32 -9.52 -6.87
CA PHE A 64 -4.15 -10.76 -7.61
C PHE A 64 -2.91 -11.55 -7.14
N CYS A 65 -1.76 -10.90 -7.03
CA CYS A 65 -0.53 -11.52 -6.51
C CYS A 65 -0.70 -12.06 -5.09
N MET A 66 -1.45 -11.35 -4.25
CA MET A 66 -1.78 -11.80 -2.89
C MET A 66 -2.66 -13.05 -2.93
N GLY A 67 -3.70 -13.03 -3.76
CA GLY A 67 -4.62 -14.17 -3.93
C GLY A 67 -3.91 -15.44 -4.41
N VAL A 68 -3.06 -15.32 -5.41
CA VAL A 68 -2.26 -16.45 -5.93
C VAL A 68 -1.31 -17.03 -4.87
N ALA A 69 -0.81 -16.21 -3.96
CA ALA A 69 0.11 -16.68 -2.93
C ALA A 69 -0.56 -17.45 -1.78
N ILE A 70 -1.87 -17.27 -1.56
CA ILE A 70 -2.59 -17.92 -0.45
C ILE A 70 -2.52 -19.45 -0.55
N PRO A 71 -2.86 -20.11 -1.69
CA PRO A 71 -2.79 -21.56 -1.79
C PRO A 71 -1.36 -22.09 -1.64
N PHE A 72 -0.35 -21.36 -2.11
CA PHE A 72 1.05 -21.77 -1.93
C PHE A 72 1.51 -21.67 -0.46
N ALA A 73 1.01 -20.72 0.30
CA ALA A 73 1.27 -20.60 1.71
C ALA A 73 0.53 -21.69 2.52
N GLY A 74 -0.69 -22.03 2.13
CA GLY A 74 -1.51 -23.07 2.78
C GLY A 74 -0.98 -24.49 2.55
N SER A 75 -0.42 -24.78 1.37
CA SER A 75 0.13 -26.11 1.03
C SER A 75 1.33 -26.53 1.88
N SER A 76 1.99 -25.59 2.56
CA SER A 76 3.10 -25.89 3.46
C SER A 76 2.69 -26.41 4.86
N GLY A 77 1.40 -26.53 5.14
CA GLY A 77 0.86 -27.09 6.40
C GLY A 77 1.17 -26.28 7.67
N LYS A 78 1.85 -25.15 7.55
CA LYS A 78 2.34 -24.33 8.67
C LYS A 78 1.45 -23.15 9.06
N MET A 79 0.39 -22.87 8.29
CA MET A 79 -0.52 -21.77 8.58
C MET A 79 -1.75 -22.26 9.35
N GLY A 80 -1.64 -22.26 10.67
CA GLY A 80 -2.82 -22.44 11.54
C GLY A 80 -3.73 -21.19 11.48
N VAL A 81 -5.04 -21.39 11.61
CA VAL A 81 -6.05 -20.32 11.65
C VAL A 81 -5.70 -19.24 12.68
N LYS A 82 -5.13 -19.63 13.82
CA LYS A 82 -4.65 -18.72 14.86
C LYS A 82 -3.58 -17.75 14.34
N SER A 83 -2.65 -18.23 13.50
CA SER A 83 -1.59 -17.39 12.92
C SER A 83 -2.15 -16.39 11.92
N ILE A 84 -3.15 -16.78 11.13
CA ILE A 84 -3.85 -15.90 10.19
C ILE A 84 -4.60 -14.81 10.95
N PHE A 85 -5.35 -15.19 11.98
CA PHE A 85 -6.11 -14.26 12.80
C PHE A 85 -5.20 -13.25 13.50
N LEU A 86 -4.07 -13.71 14.07
CA LEU A 86 -3.11 -12.83 14.73
C LEU A 86 -2.50 -11.80 13.75
N ARG A 87 -2.17 -12.22 12.52
CA ARG A 87 -1.66 -11.31 11.48
C ARG A 87 -2.71 -10.29 11.06
N PHE A 88 -3.96 -10.74 10.90
CA PHE A 88 -5.08 -9.82 10.61
C PHE A 88 -5.25 -8.79 11.72
N LEU A 89 -5.25 -9.22 12.99
CA LEU A 89 -5.37 -8.34 14.14
C LEU A 89 -4.22 -7.32 14.20
N MET A 90 -2.97 -7.77 13.96
CA MET A 90 -1.81 -6.88 13.92
C MET A 90 -1.90 -5.85 12.81
N LEU A 91 -2.35 -6.24 11.60
CA LEU A 91 -2.56 -5.31 10.51
C LEU A 91 -3.68 -4.31 10.80
N TRP A 92 -4.75 -4.77 11.44
CA TRP A 92 -5.87 -3.92 11.83
C TRP A 92 -5.44 -2.88 12.88
N ILE A 93 -4.71 -3.30 13.91
CA ILE A 93 -4.13 -2.40 14.92
C ILE A 93 -3.16 -1.42 14.27
N PHE A 94 -2.29 -1.89 13.38
CA PHE A 94 -1.35 -1.03 12.65
C PHE A 94 -2.07 0.04 11.84
N SER A 95 -3.11 -0.34 11.09
CA SER A 95 -3.91 0.59 10.29
C SER A 95 -4.61 1.64 11.17
N TYR A 96 -5.18 1.21 12.29
CA TYR A 96 -5.84 2.12 13.24
C TYR A 96 -4.83 3.11 13.86
N LEU A 97 -3.68 2.61 14.31
CA LEU A 97 -2.63 3.46 14.89
C LEU A 97 -2.03 4.40 13.85
N TYR A 98 -1.90 3.98 12.60
CA TYR A 98 -1.43 4.84 11.52
C TYR A 98 -2.33 6.06 11.34
N VAL A 99 -3.64 5.85 11.26
CA VAL A 99 -4.62 6.95 11.16
C VAL A 99 -4.61 7.84 12.39
N PHE A 100 -4.48 7.25 13.59
CA PHE A 100 -4.45 7.99 14.83
C PHE A 100 -3.16 8.83 15.01
N LEU A 101 -2.03 8.34 14.49
CA LEU A 101 -0.73 9.01 14.56
C LEU A 101 -0.48 9.95 13.37
N ASP A 102 -1.40 10.05 12.42
CA ASP A 102 -1.30 10.98 11.29
C ASP A 102 -1.62 12.41 11.75
N PHE A 103 -0.61 13.11 12.22
CA PHE A 103 -0.65 14.53 12.56
C PHE A 103 -0.29 15.44 11.38
N SER A 104 -0.30 14.91 10.15
CA SER A 104 0.16 15.63 8.96
C SER A 104 -0.68 16.88 8.65
N THR A 105 -1.91 16.93 9.17
CA THR A 105 -2.82 18.07 9.01
C THR A 105 -2.58 19.20 10.02
N ALA A 106 -1.73 18.97 11.04
CA ALA A 106 -1.41 20.00 12.01
C ALA A 106 -0.24 20.87 11.54
N ASP A 107 -0.38 22.18 11.71
CA ASP A 107 0.68 23.12 11.32
C ASP A 107 1.90 23.02 12.24
N GLY A 108 3.07 22.94 11.62
CA GLY A 108 4.35 22.95 12.33
C GLY A 108 5.20 21.70 12.09
N TRP A 109 6.47 21.78 12.47
CA TRP A 109 7.45 20.71 12.28
C TRP A 109 7.37 19.61 13.36
N LEU A 110 6.88 19.94 14.56
CA LEU A 110 6.73 19.00 15.67
C LEU A 110 5.71 17.88 15.39
N PRO A 111 4.50 18.17 14.88
CA PRO A 111 3.56 17.12 14.46
C PRO A 111 4.12 16.22 13.37
N GLN A 112 4.85 16.78 12.40
CA GLN A 112 5.48 16.00 11.34
C GLN A 112 6.54 15.04 11.86
N LEU A 113 7.37 15.48 12.81
CA LEU A 113 8.34 14.61 13.49
C LEU A 113 7.65 13.53 14.33
N ALA A 114 6.53 13.85 14.99
CA ALA A 114 5.75 12.87 15.74
C ALA A 114 5.16 11.78 14.82
N THR A 115 4.66 12.16 13.65
CA THR A 115 4.17 11.21 12.64
C THR A 115 5.29 10.29 12.15
N VAL A 116 6.43 10.84 11.76
CA VAL A 116 7.59 10.05 11.30
C VAL A 116 8.12 9.15 12.41
N GLY A 117 8.25 9.68 13.64
CA GLY A 117 8.71 8.93 14.80
C GLY A 117 7.75 7.81 15.18
N GLY A 118 6.45 8.06 15.16
CA GLY A 118 5.40 7.07 15.41
C GLY A 118 5.42 5.95 14.36
N PHE A 119 5.56 6.31 13.08
CA PHE A 119 5.68 5.32 12.00
C PHE A 119 6.95 4.48 12.13
N ALA A 120 8.09 5.10 12.43
CA ALA A 120 9.35 4.37 12.64
C ALA A 120 9.26 3.41 13.84
N ALA A 121 8.63 3.84 14.94
CA ALA A 121 8.42 2.99 16.12
C ALA A 121 7.52 1.79 15.81
N LEU A 122 6.41 2.00 15.08
CA LEU A 122 5.53 0.92 14.62
C LEU A 122 6.26 -0.05 13.69
N PHE A 123 7.09 0.47 12.78
CA PHE A 123 7.87 -0.35 11.86
C PHE A 123 8.90 -1.20 12.61
N MET A 124 9.60 -0.63 13.60
CA MET A 124 10.54 -1.36 14.45
C MET A 124 9.85 -2.44 15.28
N LEU A 125 8.68 -2.15 15.85
CA LEU A 125 7.87 -3.13 16.57
C LEU A 125 7.44 -4.30 15.66
N TYR A 126 7.07 -4.00 14.41
CA TYR A 126 6.68 -5.02 13.45
C TYR A 126 7.87 -5.87 12.97
N MET A 127 9.06 -5.28 12.83
CA MET A 127 10.29 -5.99 12.45
C MET A 127 10.92 -6.76 13.60
N SER A 128 10.70 -6.34 14.84
CA SER A 128 11.15 -7.03 16.03
C SER A 128 10.35 -8.33 16.19
N LYS A 129 10.83 -9.38 15.55
CA LYS A 129 10.31 -10.73 15.82
C LYS A 129 10.71 -11.12 17.23
N PRO A 130 9.79 -11.67 18.02
CA PRO A 130 10.15 -12.41 19.22
C PRO A 130 10.89 -13.71 18.87
#